data_8b72622252678bcdbe25e065e2f43457
#
_entry.id   8b72622252678bcdbe25e065e2f43457
#
_cell.length_a   1.000
_cell.length_b   1.000
_cell.length_c   1.000
_cell.angle_alpha   90.00
_cell.angle_beta   90.00
_cell.angle_gamma   90.00
#
_symmetry.space_group_name_H-M   'P 1'
#
loop_
_entity.id
_entity.type
_entity.pdbx_description
1 polymer ?
#
loop_
_entity_poly.entity_id
_entity_poly.type
_entity_poly.pdbx_seq_one_letter_code
_entity_poly.pdbx_strand_id
1 'polypeptide(L)'
;LGADTDVLPAAILYRSVREGQISLPEVEKEFGPDVARLIEGVLRMAAISTNLNPTRKAVLGQQDGQLDNMRKMLVAMVDDVRVALVKLAERTVIIRAVKEADPERQSKVAQEIFDIYAPLAHRLGVGQLKWELEDLSFRYLHDTAYKKIARLLDEKRLDREGYIKRVITDLQDSLGASGIHADLSGRAKHIYSIWRKMR
;
A
#
# COMPACT_ATOMS: atom_id res chain seq x y z
N LEU A 1 -11.51 -3.42 3.56
CA LEU A 1 -11.31 -1.97 3.57
C LEU A 1 -12.57 -1.17 3.98
N GLY A 2 -13.72 -1.82 4.16
CA GLY A 2 -14.99 -1.15 4.51
C GLY A 2 -15.46 -0.16 3.43
N ALA A 3 -15.14 -0.43 2.17
CA ALA A 3 -15.54 0.38 1.04
C ALA A 3 -17.07 0.29 0.81
N ASP A 4 -17.67 1.39 0.40
CA ASP A 4 -19.09 1.41 0.04
C ASP A 4 -19.37 0.71 -1.31
N THR A 5 -20.66 0.63 -1.67
CA THR A 5 -21.13 -0.08 -2.85
C THR A 5 -20.60 0.50 -4.18
N ASP A 6 -20.27 1.80 -4.23
CA ASP A 6 -19.85 2.50 -5.46
C ASP A 6 -18.37 2.26 -5.79
N VAL A 7 -17.57 1.94 -4.78
CA VAL A 7 -16.12 1.70 -4.94
C VAL A 7 -15.85 0.44 -5.78
N LEU A 8 -16.68 -0.61 -5.62
CA LEU A 8 -16.47 -1.85 -6.35
C LEU A 8 -16.68 -1.70 -7.87
N PRO A 9 -17.81 -1.14 -8.37
CA PRO A 9 -17.96 -0.85 -9.79
C PRO A 9 -16.85 0.06 -10.32
N ALA A 10 -16.48 1.12 -9.58
CA ALA A 10 -15.40 2.02 -9.98
C ALA A 10 -14.06 1.28 -10.12
N ALA A 11 -13.72 0.40 -9.17
CA ALA A 11 -12.48 -0.38 -9.20
C ALA A 11 -12.43 -1.39 -10.37
N ILE A 12 -13.56 -1.90 -10.82
CA ILE A 12 -13.66 -2.84 -11.94
C ILE A 12 -13.62 -2.09 -13.27
N LEU A 13 -14.40 -1.01 -13.39
CA LEU A 13 -14.67 -0.34 -14.68
C LEU A 13 -13.59 0.69 -15.07
N TYR A 14 -12.84 1.27 -14.10
CA TYR A 14 -11.88 2.33 -14.41
C TYR A 14 -10.86 1.91 -15.48
N ARG A 15 -10.49 0.63 -15.53
CA ARG A 15 -9.56 0.10 -16.52
C ARG A 15 -10.17 0.08 -17.92
N SER A 16 -11.41 -0.35 -18.06
CA SER A 16 -12.14 -0.35 -19.33
C SER A 16 -12.34 1.08 -19.86
N VAL A 17 -12.61 2.03 -18.96
CA VAL A 17 -12.67 3.45 -19.33
C VAL A 17 -11.30 3.97 -19.80
N ARG A 18 -10.22 3.64 -19.09
CA ARG A 18 -8.86 4.02 -19.48
C ARG A 18 -8.44 3.45 -20.83
N GLU A 19 -8.87 2.25 -21.14
CA GLU A 19 -8.58 1.55 -22.40
C GLU A 19 -9.56 1.94 -23.53
N GLY A 20 -10.51 2.85 -23.27
CA GLY A 20 -11.47 3.33 -24.26
C GLY A 20 -12.56 2.33 -24.66
N GLN A 21 -12.76 1.27 -23.85
CA GLN A 21 -13.79 0.25 -24.09
C GLN A 21 -15.20 0.71 -23.71
N ILE A 22 -15.29 1.61 -22.74
CA ILE A 22 -16.52 2.26 -22.28
C ILE A 22 -16.21 3.71 -21.94
N SER A 23 -17.13 4.63 -22.19
CA SER A 23 -16.97 6.05 -21.89
C SER A 23 -17.50 6.42 -20.51
N LEU A 24 -16.98 7.52 -19.91
CA LEU A 24 -17.50 8.03 -18.63
C LEU A 24 -19.00 8.34 -18.66
N PRO A 25 -19.57 8.97 -19.72
CA PRO A 25 -21.02 9.18 -19.81
C PRO A 25 -21.85 7.88 -19.81
N GLU A 26 -21.34 6.81 -20.42
CA GLU A 26 -22.00 5.51 -20.38
C GLU A 26 -21.97 4.93 -18.96
N VAL A 27 -20.83 5.04 -18.26
CA VAL A 27 -20.74 4.63 -16.85
C VAL A 27 -21.69 5.44 -15.97
N GLU A 28 -21.76 6.76 -16.17
CA GLU A 28 -22.67 7.64 -15.40
C GLU A 28 -24.13 7.25 -15.58
N LYS A 29 -24.52 6.93 -16.82
CA LYS A 29 -25.88 6.50 -17.16
C LYS A 29 -26.28 5.18 -16.52
N GLU A 30 -25.38 4.18 -16.49
CA GLU A 30 -25.65 2.82 -16.03
C GLU A 30 -25.40 2.63 -14.53
N PHE A 31 -24.40 3.31 -13.96
CA PHE A 31 -23.91 3.12 -12.58
C PHE A 31 -24.05 4.35 -11.70
N GLY A 32 -24.46 5.47 -12.27
CA GLY A 32 -24.67 6.72 -11.55
C GLY A 32 -23.45 7.63 -11.50
N PRO A 33 -23.67 8.91 -11.10
CA PRO A 33 -22.64 9.97 -11.15
C PRO A 33 -21.52 9.75 -10.13
N ASP A 34 -21.76 9.06 -9.01
CA ASP A 34 -20.76 8.81 -7.98
C ASP A 34 -19.69 7.84 -8.48
N VAL A 35 -20.09 6.76 -9.16
CA VAL A 35 -19.17 5.81 -9.78
C VAL A 35 -18.35 6.48 -10.89
N ALA A 36 -18.96 7.30 -11.73
CA ALA A 36 -18.26 8.04 -12.80
C ALA A 36 -17.23 9.01 -12.22
N ARG A 37 -17.58 9.77 -11.17
CA ARG A 37 -16.65 10.69 -10.47
C ARG A 37 -15.47 9.95 -9.82
N LEU A 38 -15.71 8.79 -9.21
CA LEU A 38 -14.64 7.96 -8.66
C LEU A 38 -13.67 7.50 -9.76
N ILE A 39 -14.19 7.02 -10.89
CA ILE A 39 -13.37 6.60 -12.03
C ILE A 39 -12.54 7.78 -12.55
N GLU A 40 -13.15 8.93 -12.75
CA GLU A 40 -12.43 10.14 -13.20
C GLU A 40 -11.30 10.51 -12.23
N GLY A 41 -11.55 10.46 -10.92
CA GLY A 41 -10.54 10.67 -9.87
C GLY A 41 -9.38 9.69 -9.97
N VAL A 42 -9.67 8.39 -10.16
CA VAL A 42 -8.67 7.33 -10.34
C VAL A 42 -7.82 7.57 -11.60
N LEU A 43 -8.43 7.97 -12.69
CA LEU A 43 -7.73 8.29 -13.95
C LEU A 43 -6.84 9.53 -13.80
N ARG A 44 -7.31 10.58 -13.15
CA ARG A 44 -6.49 11.77 -12.84
C ARG A 44 -5.28 11.40 -11.97
N MET A 45 -5.47 10.62 -10.94
CA MET A 45 -4.38 10.17 -10.08
C MET A 45 -3.36 9.30 -10.85
N ALA A 46 -3.82 8.45 -11.78
CA ALA A 46 -2.96 7.65 -12.63
C ALA A 46 -2.12 8.51 -13.58
N ALA A 47 -2.69 9.56 -14.18
CA ALA A 47 -1.98 10.48 -15.05
C ALA A 47 -0.86 11.24 -14.33
N ILE A 48 -1.07 11.61 -13.07
CA ILE A 48 -0.06 12.27 -12.25
C ILE A 48 1.11 11.31 -11.99
N SER A 49 0.84 10.06 -11.58
CA SER A 49 1.90 9.09 -11.28
C SER A 49 2.74 8.72 -12.52
N THR A 50 2.16 8.70 -13.71
CA THR A 50 2.89 8.46 -14.98
C THR A 50 3.80 9.63 -15.39
N ASN A 51 3.42 10.86 -15.09
CA ASN A 51 4.23 12.05 -15.36
C ASN A 51 5.40 12.24 -14.36
N LEU A 52 5.39 11.50 -13.28
CA LEU A 52 6.39 11.54 -12.21
C LEU A 52 7.55 10.54 -12.45
N ASN A 53 7.86 10.19 -13.70
CA ASN A 53 8.94 9.28 -14.05
C ASN A 53 10.28 9.72 -13.43
N PRO A 54 10.92 8.88 -12.59
CA PRO A 54 12.18 9.21 -11.89
C PRO A 54 13.42 9.27 -12.82
N THR A 55 13.24 9.18 -14.13
CA THR A 55 14.34 9.20 -15.12
C THR A 55 14.98 10.58 -15.34
N ARG A 56 14.46 11.66 -14.76
CA ARG A 56 15.24 12.90 -14.69
C ARG A 56 16.21 12.81 -13.52
N LYS A 57 17.50 12.63 -13.84
CA LYS A 57 18.64 12.72 -12.91
C LYS A 57 18.45 13.90 -11.95
N ALA A 58 17.96 13.64 -10.74
CA ALA A 58 17.93 14.61 -9.68
C ALA A 58 19.34 14.72 -9.09
N VAL A 59 19.82 15.94 -8.92
CA VAL A 59 21.07 16.25 -8.23
C VAL A 59 20.93 15.75 -6.78
N LEU A 60 21.95 15.04 -6.28
CA LEU A 60 22.03 14.52 -4.91
C LEU A 60 21.62 15.60 -3.89
N GLY A 61 20.61 15.30 -3.07
CA GLY A 61 20.12 16.20 -2.01
C GLY A 61 18.74 16.82 -2.23
N GLN A 62 18.16 16.78 -3.45
CA GLN A 62 16.82 17.31 -3.74
C GLN A 62 15.72 16.24 -3.85
N GLN A 63 16.08 14.95 -3.81
CA GLN A 63 15.15 13.84 -4.04
C GLN A 63 14.08 13.72 -2.95
N ASP A 64 14.47 13.85 -1.69
CA ASP A 64 13.52 13.66 -0.57
C ASP A 64 12.45 14.76 -0.52
N GLY A 65 12.83 16.00 -0.80
CA GLY A 65 11.89 17.12 -0.86
C GLY A 65 10.92 17.06 -2.04
N GLN A 66 11.37 16.58 -3.20
CA GLN A 66 10.50 16.41 -4.37
C GLN A 66 9.49 15.27 -4.16
N LEU A 67 9.93 14.13 -3.64
CA LEU A 67 9.04 13.00 -3.31
C LEU A 67 8.02 13.37 -2.24
N ASP A 68 8.41 14.12 -1.21
CA ASP A 68 7.47 14.56 -0.18
C ASP A 68 6.45 15.58 -0.71
N ASN A 69 6.87 16.49 -1.56
CA ASN A 69 5.96 17.42 -2.24
C ASN A 69 5.00 16.69 -3.19
N MET A 70 5.48 15.68 -3.91
CA MET A 70 4.64 14.83 -4.76
C MET A 70 3.61 14.03 -3.95
N ARG A 71 4.01 13.49 -2.80
CA ARG A 71 3.10 12.80 -1.86
C ARG A 71 2.04 13.76 -1.31
N LYS A 72 2.43 14.97 -0.92
CA LYS A 72 1.52 16.02 -0.46
C LYS A 72 0.53 16.43 -1.56
N MET A 73 1.02 16.56 -2.78
CA MET A 73 0.22 16.93 -3.95
C MET A 73 -0.80 15.82 -4.30
N LEU A 74 -0.38 14.54 -4.26
CA LEU A 74 -1.30 13.42 -4.45
C LEU A 74 -2.39 13.37 -3.38
N VAL A 75 -2.04 13.61 -2.12
CA VAL A 75 -3.03 13.66 -1.02
C VAL A 75 -3.97 14.86 -1.18
N ALA A 76 -3.46 16.03 -1.56
CA ALA A 76 -4.27 17.24 -1.75
C ALA A 76 -5.19 17.16 -2.98
N MET A 77 -4.85 16.35 -3.98
CA MET A 77 -5.65 16.15 -5.20
C MET A 77 -6.72 15.07 -5.07
N VAL A 78 -6.74 14.35 -3.96
CA VAL A 78 -7.77 13.34 -3.70
C VAL A 78 -8.93 14.00 -2.98
N ASP A 79 -9.86 14.57 -3.73
CA ASP A 79 -11.12 15.11 -3.21
C ASP A 79 -11.97 14.03 -2.51
N ASP A 80 -11.71 12.77 -2.84
CA ASP A 80 -12.38 11.60 -2.28
C ASP A 80 -11.36 10.50 -1.93
N VAL A 81 -11.29 10.16 -0.64
CA VAL A 81 -10.39 9.13 -0.13
C VAL A 81 -10.60 7.75 -0.78
N ARG A 82 -11.80 7.47 -1.28
CA ARG A 82 -12.12 6.22 -2.00
C ARG A 82 -11.28 6.06 -3.26
N VAL A 83 -10.97 7.15 -3.96
CA VAL A 83 -10.06 7.16 -5.12
C VAL A 83 -8.67 6.63 -4.73
N ALA A 84 -8.14 7.10 -3.62
CA ALA A 84 -6.85 6.62 -3.12
C ALA A 84 -6.90 5.13 -2.73
N LEU A 85 -8.00 4.68 -2.13
CA LEU A 85 -8.19 3.27 -1.78
C LEU A 85 -8.23 2.37 -3.01
N VAL A 86 -8.91 2.76 -4.07
CA VAL A 86 -8.92 2.03 -5.36
C VAL A 86 -7.49 1.95 -5.93
N LYS A 87 -6.74 3.05 -5.92
CA LYS A 87 -5.35 3.04 -6.41
C LYS A 87 -4.42 2.20 -5.55
N LEU A 88 -4.56 2.22 -4.23
CA LEU A 88 -3.79 1.36 -3.34
C LEU A 88 -4.10 -0.13 -3.57
N ALA A 89 -5.37 -0.48 -3.76
CA ALA A 89 -5.78 -1.84 -4.09
C ALA A 89 -5.19 -2.29 -5.43
N GLU A 90 -5.27 -1.44 -6.47
CA GLU A 90 -4.64 -1.71 -7.78
C GLU A 90 -3.14 -1.96 -7.65
N ARG A 91 -2.42 -1.09 -6.93
CA ARG A 91 -0.97 -1.22 -6.74
C ARG A 91 -0.58 -2.46 -5.95
N THR A 92 -1.42 -2.87 -5.00
CA THR A 92 -1.23 -4.12 -4.27
C THR A 92 -1.36 -5.32 -5.21
N VAL A 93 -2.35 -5.34 -6.09
CA VAL A 93 -2.50 -6.40 -7.10
C VAL A 93 -1.31 -6.41 -8.06
N ILE A 94 -0.88 -5.24 -8.53
CA ILE A 94 0.28 -5.12 -9.44
C ILE A 94 1.56 -5.65 -8.80
N ILE A 95 1.89 -5.28 -7.56
CA ILE A 95 3.13 -5.74 -6.91
C ILE A 95 3.11 -7.25 -6.63
N ARG A 96 1.94 -7.83 -6.38
CA ARG A 96 1.79 -9.28 -6.24
C ARG A 96 2.00 -10.00 -7.57
N ALA A 97 1.49 -9.43 -8.66
CA ALA A 97 1.54 -10.02 -10.01
C ALA A 97 2.88 -9.81 -10.73
N VAL A 98 3.70 -8.84 -10.30
CA VAL A 98 4.96 -8.50 -11.01
C VAL A 98 6.04 -9.58 -10.91
N LYS A 99 5.81 -10.64 -10.14
CA LYS A 99 6.71 -11.77 -9.94
C LYS A 99 7.19 -12.40 -11.28
N GLU A 100 6.30 -12.47 -12.26
CA GLU A 100 6.57 -13.08 -13.57
C GLU A 100 7.19 -12.09 -14.59
N ALA A 101 7.37 -10.83 -14.20
CA ALA A 101 7.98 -9.82 -15.07
C ALA A 101 9.51 -9.89 -14.99
N ASP A 102 10.18 -9.24 -15.98
CA ASP A 102 11.63 -9.09 -15.96
C ASP A 102 12.12 -8.26 -14.75
N PRO A 103 13.39 -8.42 -14.33
CA PRO A 103 13.93 -7.75 -13.14
C PRO A 103 13.88 -6.23 -13.20
N GLU A 104 14.01 -5.63 -14.38
CA GLU A 104 13.94 -4.17 -14.54
C GLU A 104 12.55 -3.65 -14.24
N ARG A 105 11.53 -4.31 -14.79
CA ARG A 105 10.11 -3.98 -14.51
C ARG A 105 9.76 -4.23 -13.05
N GLN A 106 10.23 -5.33 -12.45
CA GLN A 106 10.04 -5.61 -11.02
C GLN A 106 10.60 -4.48 -10.17
N SER A 107 11.84 -4.07 -10.41
CA SER A 107 12.50 -3.00 -9.68
C SER A 107 11.79 -1.66 -9.86
N LYS A 108 11.38 -1.31 -11.08
CA LYS A 108 10.68 -0.06 -11.38
C LYS A 108 9.33 0.03 -10.67
N VAL A 109 8.54 -1.04 -10.72
CA VAL A 109 7.25 -1.11 -10.04
C VAL A 109 7.43 -1.05 -8.53
N ALA A 110 8.39 -1.80 -7.99
CA ALA A 110 8.68 -1.81 -6.56
C ALA A 110 9.13 -0.44 -6.06
N GLN A 111 9.97 0.27 -6.82
CA GLN A 111 10.44 1.61 -6.46
C GLN A 111 9.29 2.62 -6.44
N GLU A 112 8.45 2.63 -7.47
CA GLU A 112 7.27 3.51 -7.52
C GLU A 112 6.34 3.28 -6.32
N ILE A 113 6.06 2.01 -6.01
CA ILE A 113 5.18 1.64 -4.90
C ILE A 113 5.80 2.03 -3.56
N PHE A 114 7.08 1.79 -3.38
CA PHE A 114 7.79 2.11 -2.15
C PHE A 114 7.86 3.62 -1.88
N ASP A 115 8.13 4.41 -2.93
CA ASP A 115 8.32 5.85 -2.80
C ASP A 115 7.02 6.63 -2.68
N ILE A 116 5.93 6.15 -3.31
CA ILE A 116 4.68 6.89 -3.43
C ILE A 116 3.56 6.22 -2.64
N TYR A 117 3.23 4.97 -2.96
CA TYR A 117 1.99 4.35 -2.49
C TYR A 117 2.07 3.81 -1.05
N ALA A 118 3.20 3.30 -0.61
CA ALA A 118 3.36 2.87 0.77
C ALA A 118 3.28 4.05 1.77
N PRO A 119 3.92 5.21 1.53
CA PRO A 119 3.70 6.41 2.33
C PRO A 119 2.27 6.96 2.25
N LEU A 120 1.61 6.88 1.09
CA LEU A 120 0.20 7.26 0.96
C LEU A 120 -0.69 6.39 1.84
N ALA A 121 -0.52 5.06 1.80
CA ALA A 121 -1.24 4.13 2.67
C ALA A 121 -1.00 4.42 4.17
N HIS A 122 0.23 4.83 4.53
CA HIS A 122 0.55 5.25 5.89
C HIS A 122 -0.25 6.49 6.32
N ARG A 123 -0.31 7.52 5.47
CA ARG A 123 -1.05 8.77 5.77
C ARG A 123 -2.55 8.55 5.89
N LEU A 124 -3.09 7.63 5.09
CA LEU A 124 -4.50 7.25 5.13
C LEU A 124 -4.84 6.28 6.28
N GLY A 125 -3.86 5.88 7.09
CA GLY A 125 -4.07 4.96 8.20
C GLY A 125 -4.33 3.51 7.79
N VAL A 126 -4.17 3.16 6.49
CA VAL A 126 -4.41 1.80 5.97
C VAL A 126 -3.17 0.94 6.23
N GLY A 127 -2.96 0.60 7.50
CA GLY A 127 -1.74 -0.07 7.98
C GLY A 127 -1.45 -1.39 7.29
N GLN A 128 -2.47 -2.21 7.03
CA GLN A 128 -2.29 -3.52 6.35
C GLN A 128 -1.72 -3.35 4.94
N LEU A 129 -2.30 -2.47 4.13
CA LEU A 129 -1.78 -2.21 2.78
C LEU A 129 -0.38 -1.60 2.82
N LYS A 130 -0.14 -0.64 3.73
CA LYS A 130 1.19 -0.06 3.92
C LYS A 130 2.25 -1.13 4.12
N TRP A 131 2.04 -2.04 5.09
CA TRP A 131 3.02 -3.07 5.41
C TRP A 131 3.24 -4.05 4.26
N GLU A 132 2.18 -4.44 3.58
CA GLU A 132 2.28 -5.32 2.43
C GLU A 132 3.03 -4.67 1.27
N LEU A 133 2.72 -3.42 0.96
CA LEU A 133 3.42 -2.66 -0.08
C LEU A 133 4.90 -2.47 0.26
N GLU A 134 5.22 -2.14 1.52
CA GLU A 134 6.61 -2.02 1.99
C GLU A 134 7.37 -3.36 1.87
N ASP A 135 6.80 -4.47 2.35
CA ASP A 135 7.47 -5.77 2.36
C ASP A 135 7.68 -6.33 0.95
N LEU A 136 6.66 -6.24 0.08
CA LEU A 136 6.77 -6.71 -1.30
C LEU A 136 7.74 -5.85 -2.11
N SER A 137 7.72 -4.53 -1.94
CA SER A 137 8.69 -3.65 -2.59
C SER A 137 10.11 -3.92 -2.10
N PHE A 138 10.30 -4.08 -0.79
CA PHE A 138 11.60 -4.41 -0.20
C PHE A 138 12.16 -5.73 -0.72
N ARG A 139 11.29 -6.72 -0.95
CA ARG A 139 11.68 -8.01 -1.53
C ARG A 139 12.32 -7.86 -2.92
N TYR A 140 11.80 -6.96 -3.78
CA TYR A 140 12.33 -6.75 -5.12
C TYR A 140 13.52 -5.78 -5.13
N LEU A 141 13.54 -4.78 -4.26
CA LEU A 141 14.61 -3.78 -4.21
C LEU A 141 15.86 -4.26 -3.46
N HIS A 142 15.69 -5.14 -2.47
CA HIS A 142 16.76 -5.62 -1.57
C HIS A 142 16.64 -7.14 -1.33
N ASP A 143 16.58 -7.92 -2.39
CA ASP A 143 16.31 -9.36 -2.36
C ASP A 143 17.22 -10.14 -1.39
N THR A 144 18.52 -9.86 -1.40
CA THR A 144 19.49 -10.53 -0.51
C THR A 144 19.20 -10.26 0.97
N ALA A 145 18.92 -9.01 1.31
CA ALA A 145 18.60 -8.62 2.69
C ALA A 145 17.24 -9.19 3.11
N TYR A 146 16.25 -9.15 2.22
CA TYR A 146 14.94 -9.74 2.44
C TYR A 146 15.03 -11.24 2.74
N LYS A 147 15.71 -12.01 1.88
CA LYS A 147 15.89 -13.47 2.04
C LYS A 147 16.61 -13.83 3.32
N LYS A 148 17.67 -13.09 3.68
CA LYS A 148 18.40 -13.30 4.93
C LYS A 148 17.50 -13.12 6.16
N ILE A 149 16.74 -12.04 6.23
CA ILE A 149 15.83 -11.78 7.34
C ILE A 149 14.69 -12.78 7.35
N ALA A 150 14.10 -13.08 6.18
CA ALA A 150 13.01 -14.05 6.06
C ALA A 150 13.41 -15.42 6.63
N ARG A 151 14.60 -15.94 6.26
CA ARG A 151 15.11 -17.21 6.77
C ARG A 151 15.27 -17.19 8.29
N LEU A 152 15.92 -16.17 8.85
CA LEU A 152 16.10 -16.02 10.30
C LEU A 152 14.77 -15.92 11.06
N LEU A 153 13.74 -15.36 10.42
CA LEU A 153 12.42 -15.25 10.98
C LEU A 153 11.62 -16.56 10.88
N ASP A 154 11.80 -17.31 9.81
CA ASP A 154 11.10 -18.59 9.63
C ASP A 154 11.61 -19.64 10.64
N GLU A 155 12.91 -19.70 10.88
CA GLU A 155 13.54 -20.55 11.89
C GLU A 155 12.95 -20.35 13.30
N LYS A 156 12.43 -19.16 13.61
CA LYS A 156 11.86 -18.79 14.93
C LYS A 156 10.35 -18.48 14.89
N ARG A 157 9.64 -18.88 13.87
CA ARG A 157 8.23 -18.50 13.70
C ARG A 157 7.34 -19.00 14.84
N LEU A 158 7.45 -20.27 15.19
CA LEU A 158 6.65 -20.89 16.25
C LEU A 158 6.97 -20.27 17.62
N ASP A 159 8.24 -19.98 17.91
CA ASP A 159 8.66 -19.35 19.16
C ASP A 159 8.06 -17.94 19.29
N ARG A 160 8.04 -17.17 18.20
CA ARG A 160 7.48 -15.81 18.20
C ARG A 160 5.97 -15.79 18.36
N GLU A 161 5.26 -16.68 17.68
CA GLU A 161 3.80 -16.81 17.82
C GLU A 161 3.43 -17.23 19.25
N GLY A 162 4.15 -18.20 19.82
CA GLY A 162 3.99 -18.63 21.21
C GLY A 162 4.31 -17.50 22.20
N TYR A 163 5.36 -16.72 21.95
CA TYR A 163 5.70 -15.56 22.78
C TYR A 163 4.60 -14.49 22.77
N ILE A 164 4.10 -14.12 21.60
CA ILE A 164 3.03 -13.12 21.46
C ILE A 164 1.78 -13.58 22.23
N LYS A 165 1.40 -14.86 22.10
CA LYS A 165 0.24 -15.40 22.83
C LYS A 165 0.43 -15.29 24.34
N ARG A 166 1.59 -15.69 24.87
CA ARG A 166 1.89 -15.58 26.32
C ARG A 166 1.77 -14.14 26.80
N VAL A 167 2.42 -13.19 26.09
CA VAL A 167 2.36 -11.78 26.48
C VAL A 167 0.93 -11.22 26.46
N ILE A 168 0.10 -11.62 25.48
CA ILE A 168 -1.31 -11.21 25.45
C ILE A 168 -2.05 -11.75 26.68
N THR A 169 -1.85 -13.04 27.01
CA THR A 169 -2.49 -13.66 28.19
C THR A 169 -2.06 -12.97 29.48
N ASP A 170 -0.75 -12.78 29.69
CA ASP A 170 -0.22 -12.13 30.91
C ASP A 170 -0.76 -10.69 31.07
N LEU A 171 -0.89 -9.96 29.96
CA LEU A 171 -1.47 -8.61 29.96
C LEU A 171 -2.98 -8.63 30.22
N GLN A 172 -3.73 -9.58 29.67
CA GLN A 172 -5.16 -9.75 29.93
C GLN A 172 -5.42 -10.04 31.41
N ASP A 173 -4.63 -10.94 32.00
CA ASP A 173 -4.73 -11.29 33.41
C ASP A 173 -4.41 -10.10 34.31
N SER A 174 -3.34 -9.36 34.00
CA SER A 174 -2.94 -8.15 34.77
C SER A 174 -3.97 -7.04 34.71
N LEU A 175 -4.55 -6.78 33.53
CA LEU A 175 -5.60 -5.78 33.34
C LEU A 175 -6.90 -6.21 34.04
N GLY A 176 -7.27 -7.50 33.90
CA GLY A 176 -8.43 -8.07 34.57
C GLY A 176 -8.35 -7.96 36.10
N ALA A 177 -7.17 -8.24 36.68
CA ALA A 177 -6.92 -8.07 38.11
C ALA A 177 -7.06 -6.60 38.58
N SER A 178 -6.84 -5.65 37.67
CA SER A 178 -7.01 -4.20 37.90
C SER A 178 -8.41 -3.69 37.56
N GLY A 179 -9.34 -4.57 37.20
CA GLY A 179 -10.71 -4.19 36.79
C GLY A 179 -10.80 -3.52 35.42
N ILE A 180 -9.74 -3.61 34.58
CA ILE A 180 -9.69 -2.98 33.26
C ILE A 180 -10.05 -4.00 32.19
N HIS A 181 -11.09 -3.74 31.42
CA HIS A 181 -11.46 -4.52 30.25
C HIS A 181 -10.86 -3.89 28.98
N ALA A 182 -9.99 -4.62 28.27
CA ALA A 182 -9.36 -4.15 27.05
C ALA A 182 -9.24 -5.28 26.02
N ASP A 183 -9.43 -4.95 24.74
CA ASP A 183 -9.13 -5.83 23.63
C ASP A 183 -7.63 -5.75 23.33
N LEU A 184 -6.93 -6.89 23.50
CA LEU A 184 -5.51 -7.00 23.25
C LEU A 184 -5.26 -7.78 21.97
N SER A 185 -4.45 -7.19 21.09
CA SER A 185 -3.96 -7.85 19.89
C SER A 185 -2.45 -7.71 19.73
N GLY A 186 -1.82 -8.77 19.24
CA GLY A 186 -0.39 -8.77 18.96
C GLY A 186 -0.09 -9.34 17.59
N ARG A 187 0.95 -8.83 16.95
CA ARG A 187 1.41 -9.35 15.66
C ARG A 187 2.92 -9.33 15.53
N ALA A 188 3.45 -10.27 14.77
CA ALA A 188 4.85 -10.19 14.36
C ALA A 188 5.09 -8.98 13.46
N LYS A 189 6.26 -8.35 13.61
CA LYS A 189 6.67 -7.25 12.73
C LYS A 189 6.99 -7.78 11.33
N HIS A 190 6.63 -6.99 10.34
CA HIS A 190 6.98 -7.23 8.95
C HIS A 190 8.49 -7.11 8.70
N ILE A 191 8.99 -7.79 7.68
CA ILE A 191 10.42 -7.92 7.36
C ILE A 191 11.06 -6.54 7.15
N TYR A 192 10.45 -5.69 6.35
CA TYR A 192 10.93 -4.31 6.14
C TYR A 192 11.01 -3.51 7.45
N SER A 193 10.00 -3.63 8.31
CA SER A 193 9.99 -2.93 9.60
C SER A 193 11.11 -3.39 10.54
N ILE A 194 11.52 -4.65 10.45
CA ILE A 194 12.67 -5.21 11.19
C ILE A 194 13.97 -4.64 10.60
N TRP A 195 14.14 -4.76 9.29
CA TRP A 195 15.33 -4.25 8.60
C TRP A 195 15.58 -2.76 8.88
N ARG A 196 14.54 -1.94 8.83
CA ARG A 196 14.62 -0.50 9.13
C ARG A 196 15.10 -0.20 10.55
N LYS A 197 14.81 -1.08 11.52
CA LYS A 197 15.25 -0.91 12.92
C LYS A 197 16.67 -1.40 13.17
N MET A 198 17.22 -2.20 12.27
CA MET A 198 18.58 -2.75 12.36
C MET A 198 19.64 -1.82 11.75
N ARG A 199 19.21 -0.76 11.08
CA ARG A 199 20.03 0.31 10.52
C ARG A 199 20.13 1.49 11.47
#